data_44e53e2c32a30e082cc9a0384c1cd515
#
_entry.id   44e53e2c32a30e082cc9a0384c1cd515
#
_cell.length_a   1.000
_cell.length_b   1.000
_cell.length_c   1.000
_cell.angle_alpha   90.00
_cell.angle_beta   90.00
_cell.angle_gamma   90.00
#
_symmetry.space_group_name_H-M   'P 1'
#
loop_
_entity.id
_entity.type
_entity.pdbx_description
1 polymer ?
#
loop_
_entity_poly.entity_id
_entity_poly.type
_entity_poly.pdbx_seq_one_letter_code
_entity_poly.pdbx_strand_id
1 'polypeptide(L)'
;GIDFRDYPTSLELLSSAGAEVDGERVRFPRGMCREIITASAPAVYTHHGRNPARSVQVGGNATVFAPAYGSPFVHDLDEGRRYATIGDFHNFVKLAYQSPHMHLSGGTVCEPVDIPVHKRHLDMVYAHLRYSDKPFMGSVTATERAQDSVDLARIAFGDDFVEGNTVMTS
;
A
#
# COMPACT_ATOMS: atom_id res chain seq x y z
N GLY A 1 8.98 9.62 -22.07
CA GLY A 1 7.89 8.68 -22.39
C GLY A 1 8.08 7.34 -21.70
N ILE A 2 6.99 6.60 -21.54
CA ILE A 2 6.91 5.30 -20.87
C ILE A 2 6.27 4.31 -21.83
N ASP A 3 6.74 3.07 -21.85
CA ASP A 3 6.12 1.99 -22.63
C ASP A 3 5.12 1.24 -21.76
N PHE A 4 3.86 1.17 -22.20
CA PHE A 4 2.79 0.40 -21.56
C PHE A 4 2.57 -0.87 -22.38
N ARG A 5 3.18 -1.96 -21.93
CA ARG A 5 3.17 -3.24 -22.65
C ARG A 5 2.01 -4.12 -22.19
N ASP A 6 1.43 -4.84 -23.15
CA ASP A 6 0.41 -5.86 -22.91
C ASP A 6 -0.85 -5.35 -22.16
N TYR A 7 -1.12 -4.04 -22.19
CA TYR A 7 -2.29 -3.47 -21.52
C TYR A 7 -2.94 -2.33 -22.35
N PRO A 8 -3.72 -2.67 -23.40
CA PRO A 8 -4.34 -1.70 -24.32
C PRO A 8 -5.21 -0.66 -23.62
N THR A 9 -5.93 -1.06 -22.56
CA THR A 9 -6.83 -0.16 -21.81
C THR A 9 -6.08 1.08 -21.28
N SER A 10 -4.83 0.90 -20.81
CA SER A 10 -4.01 2.05 -20.38
C SER A 10 -3.73 3.02 -21.52
N LEU A 11 -3.45 2.50 -22.73
CA LEU A 11 -3.16 3.33 -23.89
C LEU A 11 -4.39 4.16 -24.30
N GLU A 12 -5.58 3.55 -24.28
CA GLU A 12 -6.84 4.23 -24.58
C GLU A 12 -7.16 5.32 -23.55
N LEU A 13 -7.02 5.01 -22.26
CA LEU A 13 -7.23 5.98 -21.18
C LEU A 13 -6.28 7.16 -21.27
N LEU A 14 -4.99 6.90 -21.46
CA LEU A 14 -3.98 7.94 -21.53
C LEU A 14 -4.12 8.80 -22.80
N SER A 15 -4.47 8.19 -23.94
CA SER A 15 -4.79 8.92 -25.17
C SER A 15 -6.00 9.82 -25.00
N SER A 16 -7.06 9.29 -24.38
CA SER A 16 -8.30 10.07 -24.09
C SER A 16 -8.04 11.22 -23.14
N ALA A 17 -7.06 11.09 -22.24
CA ALA A 17 -6.63 12.15 -21.34
C ALA A 17 -5.71 13.19 -22.00
N GLY A 18 -5.29 12.99 -23.25
CA GLY A 18 -4.46 13.94 -24.00
C GLY A 18 -2.97 13.61 -24.08
N ALA A 19 -2.56 12.38 -23.72
CA ALA A 19 -1.20 11.93 -23.96
C ALA A 19 -1.00 11.53 -25.44
N GLU A 20 0.21 11.69 -25.95
CA GLU A 20 0.59 11.14 -27.25
C GLU A 20 0.87 9.64 -27.10
N VAL A 21 0.19 8.81 -27.90
CA VAL A 21 0.37 7.37 -27.95
C VAL A 21 0.88 6.94 -29.32
N ASP A 22 2.03 6.27 -29.34
CA ASP A 22 2.68 5.76 -30.55
C ASP A 22 3.03 4.27 -30.30
N GLY A 23 2.18 3.37 -30.78
CA GLY A 23 2.23 1.96 -30.40
C GLY A 23 2.04 1.79 -28.89
N GLU A 24 3.01 1.21 -28.21
CA GLU A 24 3.02 1.07 -26.74
C GLU A 24 3.65 2.28 -26.04
N ARG A 25 4.26 3.20 -26.78
CA ARG A 25 4.96 4.37 -26.26
C ARG A 25 4.01 5.51 -25.96
N VAL A 26 3.98 5.95 -24.70
CA VAL A 26 3.19 7.10 -24.27
C VAL A 26 4.10 8.26 -23.91
N ARG A 27 3.80 9.44 -24.46
CA ARG A 27 4.46 10.70 -24.11
C ARG A 27 3.46 11.64 -23.48
N PHE A 28 3.77 12.09 -22.26
CA PHE A 28 2.93 13.03 -21.53
C PHE A 28 3.31 14.46 -21.89
N PRO A 29 2.35 15.31 -22.30
CA PRO A 29 2.59 16.74 -22.41
C PRO A 29 3.10 17.34 -21.11
N ARG A 30 3.91 18.38 -21.20
CA ARG A 30 4.47 19.04 -20.02
C ARG A 30 3.35 19.64 -19.16
N GLY A 31 3.33 19.27 -17.89
CA GLY A 31 2.32 19.74 -16.93
C GLY A 31 1.16 18.77 -16.71
N MET A 32 0.78 17.97 -17.71
CA MET A 32 -0.39 17.09 -17.69
C MET A 32 -0.53 16.25 -16.40
N CYS A 33 0.51 15.49 -16.04
CA CYS A 33 0.46 14.63 -14.85
C CYS A 33 0.26 15.46 -13.57
N ARG A 34 0.94 16.61 -13.48
CA ARG A 34 0.81 17.50 -12.31
C ARG A 34 -0.59 18.11 -12.21
N GLU A 35 -1.15 18.55 -13.31
CA GLU A 35 -2.49 19.12 -13.38
C GLU A 35 -3.55 18.09 -12.96
N ILE A 36 -3.48 16.87 -13.50
CA ILE A 36 -4.39 15.77 -13.13
C ILE A 36 -4.27 15.42 -11.65
N ILE A 37 -3.05 15.25 -11.14
CA ILE A 37 -2.81 14.94 -9.73
C ILE A 37 -3.33 16.06 -8.83
N THR A 38 -3.07 17.33 -9.18
CA THR A 38 -3.54 18.48 -8.38
C THR A 38 -5.06 18.58 -8.35
N ALA A 39 -5.73 18.22 -9.45
CA ALA A 39 -7.18 18.26 -9.54
C ALA A 39 -7.87 17.08 -8.82
N SER A 40 -7.21 15.91 -8.72
CA SER A 40 -7.82 14.67 -8.22
C SER A 40 -7.35 14.25 -6.82
N ALA A 41 -6.10 14.56 -6.45
CA ALA A 41 -5.57 14.14 -5.17
C ALA A 41 -6.04 15.07 -4.02
N PRO A 42 -6.52 14.53 -2.89
CA PRO A 42 -6.88 15.35 -1.75
C PRO A 42 -5.62 15.99 -1.15
N ALA A 43 -5.70 17.29 -0.82
CA ALA A 43 -4.61 18.01 -0.17
C ALA A 43 -4.32 17.46 1.25
N VAL A 44 -5.34 16.98 1.92
CA VAL A 44 -5.28 16.37 3.26
C VAL A 44 -6.34 15.28 3.36
N TYR A 45 -6.02 14.18 3.99
CA TYR A 45 -6.99 13.14 4.33
C TYR A 45 -6.63 12.48 5.67
N THR A 46 -7.59 11.81 6.28
CA THR A 46 -7.36 10.97 7.47
C THR A 46 -7.16 9.53 7.04
N HIS A 47 -6.03 8.94 7.42
CA HIS A 47 -5.81 7.51 7.31
C HIS A 47 -6.25 6.85 8.62
N HIS A 48 -7.34 6.12 8.56
CA HIS A 48 -8.01 5.58 9.74
C HIS A 48 -7.36 4.28 10.22
N GLY A 49 -7.04 4.26 11.52
CA GLY A 49 -6.70 3.02 12.23
C GLY A 49 -7.95 2.36 12.79
N ARG A 50 -7.89 1.05 13.09
CA ARG A 50 -8.99 0.35 13.80
C ARG A 50 -9.25 0.94 15.18
N ASN A 51 -8.22 1.47 15.82
CA ASN A 51 -8.37 2.33 16.99
C ASN A 51 -8.41 3.78 16.49
N PRO A 52 -9.54 4.51 16.62
CA PRO A 52 -9.64 5.89 16.17
C PRO A 52 -8.57 6.82 16.72
N ALA A 53 -8.10 6.58 17.94
CA ALA A 53 -7.04 7.37 18.57
C ALA A 53 -5.66 7.22 17.88
N ARG A 54 -5.51 6.25 17.01
CA ARG A 54 -4.29 6.01 16.23
C ARG A 54 -4.43 6.40 14.75
N SER A 55 -5.58 6.93 14.37
CA SER A 55 -5.76 7.51 13.04
C SER A 55 -4.83 8.69 12.84
N VAL A 56 -4.34 8.89 11.63
CA VAL A 56 -3.37 9.94 11.31
C VAL A 56 -3.84 10.82 10.18
N GLN A 57 -3.52 12.10 10.26
CA GLN A 57 -3.71 13.04 9.17
C GLN A 57 -2.52 12.96 8.21
N VAL A 58 -2.78 12.80 6.93
CA VAL A 58 -1.80 12.78 5.85
C VAL A 58 -2.00 14.01 4.97
N GLY A 59 -0.91 14.68 4.63
CA GLY A 59 -0.93 15.89 3.79
C GLY A 59 -0.74 17.18 4.59
N GLY A 60 -0.77 18.31 3.91
CA GLY A 60 -0.43 19.60 4.49
C GLY A 60 1.01 19.62 5.03
N ASN A 61 1.17 19.96 6.30
CA ASN A 61 2.47 19.99 7.01
C ASN A 61 2.69 18.75 7.90
N ALA A 62 1.83 17.73 7.81
CA ALA A 62 1.95 16.54 8.63
C ALA A 62 3.12 15.66 8.18
N THR A 63 3.88 15.12 9.15
CA THR A 63 4.89 14.09 8.90
C THR A 63 4.39 12.78 9.46
N VAL A 64 4.25 11.77 8.60
CA VAL A 64 3.78 10.44 8.96
C VAL A 64 4.92 9.44 8.77
N PHE A 65 5.30 8.76 9.86
CA PHE A 65 6.34 7.73 9.81
C PHE A 65 5.73 6.35 9.61
N ALA A 66 6.29 5.63 8.64
CA ALA A 66 5.99 4.23 8.36
C ALA A 66 7.29 3.43 8.31
N PRO A 67 7.28 2.11 8.60
CA PRO A 67 8.43 1.25 8.37
C PRO A 67 8.84 1.25 6.89
N ALA A 68 10.13 1.07 6.62
CA ALA A 68 10.59 0.76 5.26
C ALA A 68 9.95 -0.56 4.77
N TYR A 69 9.74 -0.68 3.46
CA TYR A 69 9.06 -1.84 2.87
C TYR A 69 9.72 -2.29 1.56
N GLY A 70 9.30 -3.46 1.07
CA GLY A 70 9.75 -4.03 -0.21
C GLY A 70 11.04 -4.84 -0.13
N SER A 71 11.55 -5.15 1.06
CA SER A 71 12.76 -5.97 1.18
C SER A 71 12.43 -7.47 1.15
N PRO A 72 13.06 -8.27 0.27
CA PRO A 72 12.94 -9.73 0.29
C PRO A 72 13.80 -10.39 1.37
N PHE A 73 14.72 -9.63 1.99
CA PHE A 73 15.67 -10.14 2.97
C PHE A 73 15.46 -9.50 4.33
N VAL A 74 15.75 -10.27 5.35
CA VAL A 74 15.90 -9.84 6.74
C VAL A 74 17.32 -10.12 7.21
N HIS A 75 17.74 -9.40 8.23
CA HIS A 75 19.04 -9.64 8.86
C HIS A 75 18.87 -9.51 10.38
N ASP A 76 19.29 -10.52 11.10
CA ASP A 76 19.35 -10.54 12.56
C ASP A 76 20.73 -10.96 13.06
N LEU A 77 20.92 -10.93 14.38
CA LEU A 77 22.22 -11.22 14.99
C LEU A 77 22.51 -12.72 15.08
N ASP A 78 21.47 -13.55 15.08
CA ASP A 78 21.60 -14.98 15.30
C ASP A 78 21.81 -15.74 13.99
N GLU A 79 21.03 -15.42 12.96
CA GLU A 79 21.02 -16.14 11.67
C GLU A 79 21.64 -15.33 10.51
N GLY A 80 21.97 -14.05 10.75
CA GLY A 80 22.52 -13.18 9.73
C GLY A 80 21.49 -12.83 8.65
N ARG A 81 21.96 -12.63 7.39
CA ARG A 81 21.10 -12.27 6.27
C ARG A 81 20.47 -13.49 5.62
N ARG A 82 19.14 -13.53 5.57
CA ARG A 82 18.36 -14.60 4.97
C ARG A 82 17.09 -14.06 4.29
N TYR A 83 16.42 -14.90 3.52
CA TYR A 83 15.08 -14.58 3.05
C TYR A 83 14.10 -14.48 4.21
N ALA A 84 13.13 -13.55 4.08
CA ALA A 84 12.10 -13.34 5.08
C ALA A 84 11.06 -14.47 5.10
N THR A 85 10.53 -14.72 6.29
CA THR A 85 9.39 -15.62 6.52
C THR A 85 8.17 -14.83 6.97
N ILE A 86 6.98 -15.47 6.99
CA ILE A 86 5.78 -14.84 7.55
C ILE A 86 5.94 -14.57 9.05
N GLY A 87 6.73 -15.35 9.76
CA GLY A 87 7.11 -15.10 11.15
C GLY A 87 7.86 -13.79 11.33
N ASP A 88 8.80 -13.49 10.43
CA ASP A 88 9.52 -12.21 10.41
C ASP A 88 8.57 -11.05 10.13
N PHE A 89 7.67 -11.22 9.17
CA PHE A 89 6.64 -10.23 8.85
C PHE A 89 5.79 -9.88 10.07
N HIS A 90 5.30 -10.90 10.79
CA HIS A 90 4.54 -10.70 12.04
C HIS A 90 5.36 -9.93 13.08
N ASN A 91 6.64 -10.23 13.22
CA ASN A 91 7.50 -9.57 14.18
C ASN A 91 7.74 -8.10 13.82
N PHE A 92 7.96 -7.77 12.55
CA PHE A 92 8.09 -6.37 12.11
C PHE A 92 6.81 -5.57 12.32
N VAL A 93 5.64 -6.14 12.04
CA VAL A 93 4.35 -5.48 12.33
C VAL A 93 4.20 -5.20 13.83
N LYS A 94 4.52 -6.16 14.70
CA LYS A 94 4.48 -5.98 16.16
C LYS A 94 5.49 -4.92 16.64
N LEU A 95 6.70 -4.89 16.10
CA LEU A 95 7.70 -3.88 16.42
C LEU A 95 7.23 -2.47 16.00
N ALA A 96 6.68 -2.33 14.80
CA ALA A 96 6.10 -1.07 14.35
C ALA A 96 4.90 -0.64 15.23
N TYR A 97 4.07 -1.61 15.66
CA TYR A 97 2.96 -1.33 16.57
C TYR A 97 3.44 -0.82 17.93
N GLN A 98 4.46 -1.42 18.51
CA GLN A 98 5.01 -1.04 19.81
C GLN A 98 5.75 0.30 19.80
N SER A 99 6.29 0.71 18.65
CA SER A 99 7.00 1.97 18.54
C SER A 99 6.05 3.18 18.69
N PRO A 100 6.28 4.09 19.64
CA PRO A 100 5.45 5.29 19.79
C PRO A 100 5.65 6.28 18.64
N HIS A 101 6.74 6.15 17.86
CA HIS A 101 7.11 7.05 16.78
C HIS A 101 6.65 6.57 15.40
N MET A 102 6.28 5.31 15.25
CA MET A 102 5.70 4.79 14.02
C MET A 102 4.19 5.05 14.00
N HIS A 103 3.73 5.79 13.02
CA HIS A 103 2.31 6.13 12.85
C HIS A 103 1.55 5.01 12.15
N LEU A 104 2.18 4.35 11.18
CA LEU A 104 1.63 3.21 10.45
C LEU A 104 2.31 1.91 10.86
N SER A 105 1.59 0.80 10.74
CA SER A 105 2.19 -0.53 10.89
C SER A 105 3.00 -0.98 9.66
N GLY A 106 2.90 -0.26 8.56
CA GLY A 106 3.62 -0.50 7.32
C GLY A 106 2.76 -1.12 6.22
N GLY A 107 3.41 -1.56 5.17
CA GLY A 107 2.85 -2.34 4.07
C GLY A 107 3.60 -3.67 3.95
N THR A 108 4.25 -3.94 2.83
CA THR A 108 5.14 -5.10 2.65
C THR A 108 6.46 -4.86 3.40
N VAL A 109 6.44 -4.95 4.72
CA VAL A 109 7.62 -4.70 5.58
C VAL A 109 8.77 -5.67 5.32
N CYS A 110 8.47 -6.86 4.83
CA CYS A 110 9.39 -7.78 4.15
C CYS A 110 8.57 -8.73 3.27
N GLU A 111 9.19 -9.42 2.32
CA GLU A 111 8.49 -10.40 1.48
C GLU A 111 8.67 -11.82 2.04
N PRO A 112 7.65 -12.44 2.65
CA PRO A 112 7.74 -13.81 3.14
C PRO A 112 7.79 -14.80 1.97
N VAL A 113 8.87 -15.60 1.88
CA VAL A 113 9.05 -16.57 0.78
C VAL A 113 8.49 -17.95 1.11
N ASP A 114 8.12 -18.19 2.35
CA ASP A 114 7.52 -19.44 2.85
C ASP A 114 6.00 -19.53 2.58
N ILE A 115 5.39 -18.45 2.09
CA ILE A 115 3.99 -18.42 1.68
C ILE A 115 3.90 -18.39 0.14
N PRO A 116 3.00 -19.20 -0.48
CA PRO A 116 2.77 -19.18 -1.91
C PRO A 116 2.41 -17.79 -2.42
N VAL A 117 3.01 -17.34 -3.51
CA VAL A 117 2.89 -15.97 -4.05
C VAL A 117 1.45 -15.53 -4.26
N HIS A 118 0.57 -16.43 -4.70
CA HIS A 118 -0.83 -16.13 -4.97
C HIS A 118 -1.69 -15.92 -3.70
N LYS A 119 -1.20 -16.32 -2.52
CA LYS A 119 -1.89 -16.15 -1.22
C LYS A 119 -1.19 -15.17 -0.28
N ARG A 120 0.05 -14.88 -0.54
CA ARG A 120 0.93 -14.10 0.33
C ARG A 120 0.32 -12.78 0.79
N HIS A 121 -0.35 -12.07 -0.11
CA HIS A 121 -0.99 -10.79 0.19
C HIS A 121 -2.06 -10.90 1.28
N LEU A 122 -2.82 -12.00 1.33
CA LEU A 122 -3.83 -12.24 2.36
C LEU A 122 -3.21 -12.34 3.75
N ASP A 123 -2.14 -13.16 3.89
CA ASP A 123 -1.44 -13.32 5.15
C ASP A 123 -0.77 -12.01 5.61
N MET A 124 -0.22 -11.23 4.67
CA MET A 124 0.42 -9.95 4.96
C MET A 124 -0.61 -8.89 5.43
N VAL A 125 -1.74 -8.73 4.74
CA VAL A 125 -2.81 -7.81 5.14
C VAL A 125 -3.43 -8.26 6.46
N TYR A 126 -3.69 -9.57 6.62
CA TYR A 126 -4.18 -10.11 7.87
C TYR A 126 -3.24 -9.85 9.05
N ALA A 127 -1.92 -9.91 8.84
CA ALA A 127 -0.95 -9.61 9.89
C ALA A 127 -1.08 -8.17 10.42
N HIS A 128 -1.27 -7.19 9.54
CA HIS A 128 -1.54 -5.80 9.96
C HIS A 128 -2.82 -5.70 10.76
N LEU A 129 -3.89 -6.33 10.31
CA LEU A 129 -5.17 -6.35 11.01
C LEU A 129 -5.10 -7.10 12.34
N ARG A 130 -4.31 -8.16 12.45
CA ARG A 130 -4.22 -9.01 13.63
C ARG A 130 -3.33 -8.44 14.74
N TYR A 131 -2.19 -7.87 14.35
CA TYR A 131 -1.12 -7.50 15.28
C TYR A 131 -0.97 -5.99 15.48
N SER A 132 -1.79 -5.17 14.81
CA SER A 132 -1.80 -3.72 14.94
C SER A 132 -3.22 -3.18 14.87
N ASP A 133 -3.46 -2.05 15.50
CA ASP A 133 -4.67 -1.23 15.34
C ASP A 133 -4.37 0.12 14.69
N LYS A 134 -3.09 0.33 14.25
CA LYS A 134 -2.63 1.49 13.49
C LYS A 134 -3.10 1.40 12.03
N PRO A 135 -3.13 2.53 11.30
CA PRO A 135 -3.28 2.51 9.84
C PRO A 135 -2.20 1.67 9.18
N PHE A 136 -2.50 1.11 8.02
CA PHE A 136 -1.58 0.24 7.28
C PHE A 136 -1.69 0.46 5.76
N MET A 137 -0.74 -0.11 5.03
CA MET A 137 -0.75 -0.16 3.56
C MET A 137 -1.12 -1.58 3.11
N GLY A 138 -1.91 -1.66 2.06
CA GLY A 138 -2.27 -2.93 1.43
C GLY A 138 -1.11 -3.57 0.68
N SER A 139 -1.33 -4.77 0.19
CA SER A 139 -0.39 -5.50 -0.67
C SER A 139 -1.01 -5.74 -2.04
N VAL A 140 -0.90 -4.75 -2.92
CA VAL A 140 -1.56 -4.72 -4.23
C VAL A 140 -0.53 -4.79 -5.36
N THR A 141 -0.40 -5.96 -5.95
CA THR A 141 0.43 -6.20 -7.13
C THR A 141 -0.37 -6.76 -8.33
N ALA A 142 -1.68 -6.89 -8.16
CA ALA A 142 -2.65 -7.33 -9.18
C ALA A 142 -4.06 -6.90 -8.75
N THR A 143 -4.99 -6.82 -9.69
CA THR A 143 -6.37 -6.34 -9.45
C THR A 143 -7.10 -7.18 -8.41
N GLU A 144 -7.02 -8.52 -8.51
CA GLU A 144 -7.63 -9.44 -7.57
C GLU A 144 -7.07 -9.27 -6.14
N ARG A 145 -5.79 -8.96 -6.01
CA ARG A 145 -5.16 -8.73 -4.69
C ARG A 145 -5.60 -7.40 -4.07
N ALA A 146 -5.86 -6.40 -4.91
CA ALA A 146 -6.46 -5.16 -4.45
C ALA A 146 -7.86 -5.42 -3.89
N GLN A 147 -8.68 -6.19 -4.61
CA GLN A 147 -10.03 -6.55 -4.16
C GLN A 147 -9.99 -7.33 -2.85
N ASP A 148 -9.18 -8.38 -2.76
CA ASP A 148 -8.98 -9.17 -1.53
C ASP A 148 -8.58 -8.28 -0.33
N SER A 149 -7.69 -7.31 -0.57
CA SER A 149 -7.25 -6.38 0.48
C SER A 149 -8.40 -5.47 0.96
N VAL A 150 -9.24 -5.00 0.03
CA VAL A 150 -10.44 -4.22 0.36
C VAL A 150 -11.45 -5.07 1.13
N ASP A 151 -11.67 -6.32 0.72
CA ASP A 151 -12.60 -7.23 1.38
C ASP A 151 -12.15 -7.57 2.81
N LEU A 152 -10.85 -7.77 3.04
CA LEU A 152 -10.30 -7.90 4.38
C LEU A 152 -10.50 -6.63 5.22
N ALA A 153 -10.34 -5.46 4.62
CA ALA A 153 -10.61 -4.19 5.29
C ALA A 153 -12.09 -4.04 5.64
N ARG A 154 -13.01 -4.42 4.75
CA ARG A 154 -14.46 -4.43 5.02
C ARG A 154 -14.83 -5.34 6.19
N ILE A 155 -14.25 -6.53 6.27
CA ILE A 155 -14.44 -7.43 7.42
C ILE A 155 -13.99 -6.78 8.73
N ALA A 156 -12.90 -6.02 8.70
CA ALA A 156 -12.28 -5.46 9.90
C ALA A 156 -12.90 -4.12 10.36
N PHE A 157 -13.39 -3.30 9.43
CA PHE A 157 -13.90 -1.95 9.71
C PHE A 157 -15.40 -1.80 9.48
N GLY A 158 -16.02 -2.71 8.72
CA GLY A 158 -17.41 -2.63 8.23
C GLY A 158 -17.51 -1.95 6.86
N ASP A 159 -18.47 -2.40 6.06
CA ASP A 159 -18.67 -1.95 4.68
C ASP A 159 -18.90 -0.43 4.60
N ASP A 160 -19.87 0.08 5.36
CA ASP A 160 -20.25 1.50 5.35
C ASP A 160 -19.07 2.41 5.73
N PHE A 161 -18.21 1.94 6.65
CA PHE A 161 -17.05 2.73 7.06
C PHE A 161 -15.99 2.80 5.95
N VAL A 162 -15.73 1.68 5.28
CA VAL A 162 -14.74 1.60 4.18
C VAL A 162 -15.18 2.41 2.96
N GLU A 163 -16.48 2.46 2.66
CA GLU A 163 -17.03 3.24 1.55
C GLU A 163 -16.74 4.76 1.68
N GLY A 164 -16.74 5.29 2.91
CA GLY A 164 -16.57 6.73 3.17
C GLY A 164 -15.21 7.15 3.69
N ASN A 165 -14.30 6.21 4.00
CA ASN A 165 -13.08 6.52 4.73
C ASN A 165 -11.85 5.80 4.18
N THR A 166 -10.69 6.46 4.26
CA THR A 166 -9.40 5.84 3.91
C THR A 166 -8.91 4.98 5.06
N VAL A 167 -9.07 3.68 4.96
CA VAL A 167 -8.62 2.69 5.95
C VAL A 167 -7.33 1.98 5.55
N MET A 168 -6.98 2.07 4.28
CA MET A 168 -5.81 1.44 3.69
C MET A 168 -5.30 2.31 2.53
N THR A 169 -3.98 2.39 2.38
CA THR A 169 -3.30 2.97 1.22
C THR A 169 -2.45 1.91 0.53
N SER A 170 -2.00 2.16 -0.68
CA SER A 170 -1.10 1.27 -1.42
C SER A 170 -0.12 2.06 -2.28
#